data_45edb82bb9667aa425fc6fb14cf22ab9
#
_entry.id   45edb82bb9667aa425fc6fb14cf22ab9
#
_cell.length_a   1.000
_cell.length_b   1.000
_cell.length_c   1.000
_cell.angle_alpha   90.00
_cell.angle_beta   90.00
_cell.angle_gamma   90.00
#
_symmetry.space_group_name_H-M   'P 1'
#
loop_
_entity.id
_entity.type
_entity.pdbx_description
1 polymer ?
#
loop_
_entity_poly.entity_id
_entity_poly.type
_entity_poly.pdbx_seq_one_letter_code
_entity_poly.pdbx_strand_id
1 'polypeptide(L)'
;MKEPKHNINSLTIVDNAQLYGLVVLRIIIGWHILYEGVAKLINPYWSSAAFLLDSKWIFSGFAKAIVSNPALLTISDYVNVWGLTIIGLCLMLGLFSRYACIGGMVLISLYYLFSPPLLGLEYSRPGEGSYLIVNKNLIEIFALYVLFLF
;
A
#
# COMPACT_ATOMS: atom_id res chain seq x y z
N MET A 1 -6.03 33.83 44.16
CA MET A 1 -5.84 33.63 42.72
C MET A 1 -5.62 32.13 42.52
N LYS A 2 -6.64 31.38 42.05
CA LYS A 2 -6.53 29.92 41.83
C LYS A 2 -6.02 29.74 40.41
N GLU A 3 -4.86 29.13 40.25
CA GLU A 3 -4.37 28.67 38.95
C GLU A 3 -5.32 27.66 38.34
N PRO A 4 -5.64 27.77 37.04
CA PRO A 4 -6.43 26.75 36.37
C PRO A 4 -5.58 25.47 36.24
N LYS A 5 -5.98 24.41 36.94
CA LYS A 5 -5.42 23.05 36.72
C LYS A 5 -5.66 22.70 35.27
N HIS A 6 -4.61 22.73 34.46
CA HIS A 6 -4.61 22.27 33.09
C HIS A 6 -4.89 20.78 33.14
N ASN A 7 -6.09 20.40 32.74
CA ASN A 7 -6.55 19.00 32.73
C ASN A 7 -5.87 18.28 31.55
N ILE A 8 -4.71 17.67 31.80
CA ILE A 8 -3.89 16.94 30.83
C ILE A 8 -4.62 15.67 30.30
N ASN A 9 -5.75 15.29 30.92
CA ASN A 9 -6.50 14.07 30.55
C ASN A 9 -7.42 14.23 29.33
N SER A 10 -7.46 15.38 28.67
CA SER A 10 -8.35 15.59 27.50
C SER A 10 -7.73 15.25 26.14
N LEU A 11 -6.47 14.79 26.11
CA LEU A 11 -5.74 14.60 24.84
C LEU A 11 -5.71 13.15 24.30
N THR A 12 -6.39 12.20 24.92
CA THR A 12 -6.27 10.78 24.52
C THR A 12 -7.58 9.99 24.54
N ILE A 13 -8.73 10.62 24.49
CA ILE A 13 -9.98 9.86 24.34
C ILE A 13 -10.35 9.90 22.86
N VAL A 14 -9.88 8.91 22.11
CA VAL A 14 -10.44 8.57 20.80
C VAL A 14 -11.92 8.24 21.07
N ASP A 15 -12.83 9.01 20.49
CA ASP A 15 -14.26 8.76 20.62
C ASP A 15 -14.59 7.38 20.02
N ASN A 16 -15.57 6.68 20.57
CA ASN A 16 -15.99 5.38 20.07
C ASN A 16 -16.31 5.41 18.56
N ALA A 17 -16.90 6.50 18.07
CA ALA A 17 -17.16 6.69 16.65
C ALA A 17 -15.88 6.72 15.81
N GLN A 18 -14.81 7.37 16.29
CA GLN A 18 -13.51 7.41 15.63
C GLN A 18 -12.87 6.02 15.62
N LEU A 19 -12.96 5.29 16.73
CA LEU A 19 -12.45 3.93 16.82
C LEU A 19 -13.13 2.99 15.82
N TYR A 20 -14.46 3.04 15.75
CA TYR A 20 -15.21 2.26 14.74
C TYR A 20 -14.82 2.66 13.32
N GLY A 21 -14.65 3.94 13.03
CA GLY A 21 -14.20 4.43 11.74
C GLY A 21 -12.82 3.87 11.34
N LEU A 22 -11.87 3.85 12.27
CA LEU A 22 -10.54 3.28 12.05
C LEU A 22 -10.58 1.76 11.82
N VAL A 23 -11.41 1.03 12.58
CA VAL A 23 -11.58 -0.41 12.37
C VAL A 23 -12.17 -0.71 11.00
N VAL A 24 -13.20 0.03 10.58
CA VAL A 24 -13.81 -0.12 9.25
C VAL A 24 -12.80 0.21 8.15
N LEU A 25 -12.06 1.31 8.28
CA LEU A 25 -11.01 1.70 7.33
C LEU A 25 -9.95 0.61 7.19
N ARG A 26 -9.50 0.02 8.32
CA ARG A 26 -8.53 -1.07 8.34
C ARG A 26 -9.05 -2.30 7.60
N ILE A 27 -10.31 -2.67 7.82
CA ILE A 27 -10.92 -3.84 7.15
C ILE A 27 -11.03 -3.59 5.65
N ILE A 28 -11.47 -2.41 5.22
CA ILE A 28 -11.63 -2.08 3.80
C ILE A 28 -10.28 -2.10 3.08
N ILE A 29 -9.26 -1.46 3.65
CA ILE A 29 -7.91 -1.46 3.05
C ILE A 29 -7.30 -2.86 3.09
N GLY A 30 -7.45 -3.56 4.21
CA GLY A 30 -7.00 -4.94 4.34
C GLY A 30 -7.63 -5.86 3.31
N TRP A 31 -8.93 -5.73 3.08
CA TRP A 31 -9.64 -6.47 2.03
C TRP A 31 -9.12 -6.15 0.63
N HIS A 32 -8.92 -4.86 0.35
CA HIS A 32 -8.42 -4.45 -0.97
C HIS A 32 -7.04 -5.06 -1.26
N ILE A 33 -6.09 -4.92 -0.32
CA ILE A 33 -4.74 -5.48 -0.44
C ILE A 33 -4.77 -7.01 -0.52
N LEU A 34 -5.60 -7.66 0.31
CA LEU A 34 -5.77 -9.11 0.30
C LEU A 34 -6.30 -9.61 -1.04
N TYR A 35 -7.33 -8.94 -1.56
CA TYR A 35 -7.94 -9.31 -2.84
C TYR A 35 -6.92 -9.24 -3.99
N GLU A 36 -6.10 -8.19 -4.03
CA GLU A 36 -5.03 -8.06 -5.02
C GLU A 36 -3.98 -9.18 -4.88
N GLY A 37 -3.59 -9.54 -3.65
CA GLY A 37 -2.66 -10.63 -3.39
C GLY A 37 -3.22 -11.99 -3.83
N VAL A 38 -4.45 -12.29 -3.41
CA VAL A 38 -5.13 -13.56 -3.74
C VAL A 38 -5.40 -13.68 -5.25
N ALA A 39 -5.81 -12.61 -5.92
CA ALA A 39 -6.03 -12.61 -7.36
C ALA A 39 -4.75 -12.96 -8.13
N LYS A 40 -3.59 -12.46 -7.67
CA LYS A 40 -2.29 -12.82 -8.22
C LYS A 40 -1.89 -14.27 -7.89
N LEU A 41 -2.18 -14.72 -6.67
CA LEU A 41 -1.87 -16.08 -6.21
C LEU A 41 -2.63 -17.15 -7.01
N ILE A 42 -3.88 -16.90 -7.36
CA ILE A 42 -4.73 -17.84 -8.12
C ILE A 42 -4.34 -17.88 -9.60
N ASN A 43 -3.71 -16.82 -10.12
CA ASN A 43 -3.28 -16.76 -11.51
C ASN A 43 -1.87 -17.36 -11.68
N PRO A 44 -1.73 -18.61 -12.19
CA PRO A 44 -0.43 -19.28 -12.31
C PRO A 44 0.51 -18.61 -13.35
N TYR A 45 -0.03 -17.77 -14.20
CA TYR A 45 0.73 -17.04 -15.23
C TYR A 45 1.05 -15.60 -14.83
N TRP A 46 0.73 -15.22 -13.60
CA TRP A 46 0.99 -13.86 -13.16
C TRP A 46 2.48 -13.64 -12.89
N SER A 47 3.02 -12.54 -13.40
CA SER A 47 4.37 -12.08 -13.10
C SER A 47 4.41 -10.55 -13.02
N SER A 48 5.29 -10.04 -12.19
CA SER A 48 5.58 -8.61 -12.08
C SER A 48 6.31 -8.04 -13.32
N ALA A 49 6.80 -8.91 -14.22
CA ALA A 49 7.57 -8.50 -15.39
C ALA A 49 6.83 -7.46 -16.24
N ALA A 50 5.54 -7.67 -16.52
CA ALA A 50 4.75 -6.73 -17.31
C ALA A 50 4.63 -5.35 -16.65
N PHE A 51 4.56 -5.32 -15.30
CA PHE A 51 4.55 -4.09 -14.53
C PHE A 51 5.90 -3.38 -14.57
N LEU A 52 6.98 -4.13 -14.38
CA LEU A 52 8.34 -3.59 -14.36
C LEU A 52 8.78 -3.07 -15.73
N LEU A 53 8.43 -3.78 -16.81
CA LEU A 53 8.73 -3.36 -18.19
C LEU A 53 7.99 -2.08 -18.60
N ASP A 54 6.81 -1.85 -18.04
CA ASP A 54 6.01 -0.64 -18.29
C ASP A 54 6.48 0.58 -17.46
N SER A 55 7.47 0.41 -16.58
CA SER A 55 8.03 1.51 -15.79
C SER A 55 8.80 2.50 -16.70
N LYS A 56 8.42 3.78 -16.65
CA LYS A 56 8.95 4.82 -17.57
C LYS A 56 9.69 5.97 -16.89
N TRP A 57 9.80 5.98 -15.59
CA TRP A 57 10.41 7.07 -14.84
C TRP A 57 11.81 6.68 -14.34
N ILE A 58 12.32 7.39 -13.33
CA ILE A 58 13.67 7.24 -12.76
C ILE A 58 14.03 5.78 -12.46
N PHE A 59 13.05 4.98 -12.06
CA PHE A 59 13.22 3.56 -11.71
C PHE A 59 13.16 2.60 -12.91
N SER A 60 12.97 3.09 -14.14
CA SER A 60 12.89 2.23 -15.33
C SER A 60 14.15 1.41 -15.58
N GLY A 61 15.32 1.96 -15.28
CA GLY A 61 16.60 1.24 -15.38
C GLY A 61 16.70 0.09 -14.38
N PHE A 62 16.30 0.34 -13.14
CA PHE A 62 16.27 -0.67 -12.07
C PHE A 62 15.21 -1.75 -12.36
N ALA A 63 14.03 -1.36 -12.85
CA ALA A 63 12.99 -2.29 -13.26
C ALA A 63 13.49 -3.25 -14.35
N LYS A 64 14.16 -2.74 -15.38
CA LYS A 64 14.75 -3.55 -16.45
C LYS A 64 15.84 -4.50 -15.93
N ALA A 65 16.65 -4.06 -14.97
CA ALA A 65 17.65 -4.91 -14.33
C ALA A 65 17.03 -6.08 -13.56
N ILE A 66 15.90 -5.87 -12.87
CA ILE A 66 15.15 -6.96 -12.23
C ILE A 66 14.63 -7.95 -13.27
N VAL A 67 14.02 -7.47 -14.36
CA VAL A 67 13.44 -8.33 -15.39
C VAL A 67 14.51 -9.11 -16.15
N SER A 68 15.69 -8.54 -16.37
CA SER A 68 16.80 -9.22 -17.05
C SER A 68 17.43 -10.35 -16.25
N ASN A 69 17.18 -10.41 -14.93
CA ASN A 69 17.69 -11.46 -14.05
C ASN A 69 16.54 -12.34 -13.55
N PRO A 70 16.44 -13.61 -14.03
CA PRO A 70 15.34 -14.51 -13.65
C PRO A 70 15.20 -14.73 -12.15
N ALA A 71 16.31 -14.75 -11.40
CA ALA A 71 16.28 -14.93 -9.95
C ALA A 71 15.65 -13.70 -9.25
N LEU A 72 16.04 -12.48 -9.66
CA LEU A 72 15.47 -11.25 -9.11
C LEU A 72 13.98 -11.11 -9.47
N LEU A 73 13.59 -11.47 -10.66
CA LEU A 73 12.20 -11.46 -11.07
C LEU A 73 11.36 -12.44 -10.24
N THR A 74 11.85 -13.66 -10.04
CA THR A 74 11.17 -14.64 -9.18
C THR A 74 11.01 -14.12 -7.75
N ILE A 75 12.04 -13.52 -7.16
CA ILE A 75 11.96 -12.92 -5.82
C ILE A 75 10.91 -11.79 -5.82
N SER A 76 10.94 -10.92 -6.83
CA SER A 76 9.95 -9.85 -6.97
C SER A 76 8.52 -10.39 -7.02
N ASP A 77 8.27 -11.45 -7.77
CA ASP A 77 6.96 -12.10 -7.88
C ASP A 77 6.51 -12.67 -6.53
N TYR A 78 7.37 -13.39 -5.83
CA TYR A 78 7.05 -13.94 -4.50
C TYR A 78 6.78 -12.85 -3.48
N VAL A 79 7.63 -11.83 -3.39
CA VAL A 79 7.44 -10.70 -2.47
C VAL A 79 6.13 -9.98 -2.76
N ASN A 80 5.78 -9.84 -4.02
CA ASN A 80 4.55 -9.16 -4.44
C ASN A 80 3.30 -9.96 -4.03
N VAL A 81 3.23 -11.23 -4.40
CA VAL A 81 2.08 -12.09 -4.15
C VAL A 81 1.88 -12.35 -2.65
N TRP A 82 2.92 -12.85 -1.98
CA TRP A 82 2.84 -13.18 -0.56
C TRP A 82 2.84 -11.94 0.33
N GLY A 83 3.56 -10.89 -0.05
CA GLY A 83 3.55 -9.62 0.66
C GLY A 83 2.14 -9.04 0.74
N LEU A 84 1.46 -8.88 -0.39
CA LEU A 84 0.07 -8.38 -0.41
C LEU A 84 -0.87 -9.29 0.37
N THR A 85 -0.78 -10.62 0.18
CA THR A 85 -1.67 -11.58 0.84
C THR A 85 -1.51 -11.52 2.36
N ILE A 86 -0.29 -11.56 2.87
CA ILE A 86 -0.01 -11.55 4.31
C ILE A 86 -0.38 -10.19 4.93
N ILE A 87 0.02 -9.09 4.29
CA ILE A 87 -0.30 -7.74 4.77
C ILE A 87 -1.82 -7.56 4.84
N GLY A 88 -2.54 -7.89 3.77
CA GLY A 88 -4.00 -7.76 3.73
C GLY A 88 -4.69 -8.62 4.78
N LEU A 89 -4.25 -9.87 4.97
CA LEU A 89 -4.78 -10.77 5.99
C LEU A 89 -4.52 -10.24 7.40
N CYS A 90 -3.31 -9.76 7.69
CA CYS A 90 -2.96 -9.17 8.96
C CYS A 90 -3.80 -7.94 9.29
N LEU A 91 -4.02 -7.07 8.31
CA LEU A 91 -4.88 -5.89 8.48
C LEU A 91 -6.33 -6.28 8.75
N MET A 92 -6.89 -7.24 8.01
CA MET A 92 -8.27 -7.69 8.22
C MET A 92 -8.49 -8.30 9.60
N LEU A 93 -7.58 -9.19 10.02
CA LEU A 93 -7.67 -9.87 11.30
C LEU A 93 -7.26 -8.97 12.48
N GLY A 94 -6.62 -7.83 12.21
CA GLY A 94 -6.07 -6.97 13.26
C GLY A 94 -4.80 -7.53 13.92
N LEU A 95 -4.17 -8.55 13.31
CA LEU A 95 -2.94 -9.14 13.80
C LEU A 95 -1.74 -8.35 13.27
N PHE A 96 -0.81 -8.01 14.17
CA PHE A 96 0.41 -7.26 13.80
C PHE A 96 0.13 -6.01 12.94
N SER A 97 -1.00 -5.33 13.17
CA SER A 97 -1.51 -4.23 12.32
C SER A 97 -0.46 -3.15 12.05
N ARG A 98 0.36 -2.78 13.03
CA ARG A 98 1.42 -1.77 12.84
C ARG A 98 2.48 -2.21 11.84
N TYR A 99 2.94 -3.46 11.92
CA TYR A 99 3.92 -4.01 10.96
C TYR A 99 3.30 -4.19 9.57
N ALA A 100 2.04 -4.60 9.52
CA ALA A 100 1.29 -4.70 8.27
C ALA A 100 1.11 -3.33 7.60
N CYS A 101 0.83 -2.26 8.37
CA CYS A 101 0.78 -0.89 7.83
C CYS A 101 2.13 -0.46 7.25
N ILE A 102 3.24 -0.72 7.95
CA ILE A 102 4.58 -0.38 7.45
C ILE A 102 4.88 -1.16 6.16
N GLY A 103 4.67 -2.47 6.16
CA GLY A 103 4.88 -3.31 4.98
C GLY A 103 4.03 -2.88 3.80
N GLY A 104 2.75 -2.57 4.04
CA GLY A 104 1.82 -2.05 3.03
C GLY A 104 2.27 -0.70 2.47
N MET A 105 2.64 0.25 3.32
CA MET A 105 3.17 1.55 2.87
C MET A 105 4.42 1.39 2.01
N VAL A 106 5.35 0.53 2.40
CA VAL A 106 6.57 0.27 1.61
C VAL A 106 6.21 -0.33 0.25
N LEU A 107 5.39 -1.39 0.23
CA LEU A 107 5.04 -2.09 -1.01
C LEU A 107 4.25 -1.20 -1.98
N ILE A 108 3.26 -0.45 -1.49
CA ILE A 108 2.46 0.46 -2.32
C ILE A 108 3.28 1.66 -2.77
N SER A 109 4.23 2.14 -1.95
CA SER A 109 5.17 3.19 -2.36
C SER A 109 6.05 2.73 -3.52
N LEU A 110 6.50 1.48 -3.54
CA LEU A 110 7.22 0.92 -4.68
C LEU A 110 6.34 0.93 -5.94
N TYR A 111 5.06 0.54 -5.85
CA TYR A 111 4.15 0.64 -7.00
C TYR A 111 4.02 2.07 -7.52
N TYR A 112 3.88 3.03 -6.60
CA TYR A 112 3.81 4.44 -6.98
C TYR A 112 5.09 4.93 -7.66
N LEU A 113 6.26 4.55 -7.14
CA LEU A 113 7.56 4.98 -7.67
C LEU A 113 7.88 4.36 -9.04
N PHE A 114 7.49 3.10 -9.28
CA PHE A 114 7.69 2.45 -10.57
C PHE A 114 6.72 2.92 -11.64
N SER A 115 5.51 3.38 -11.25
CA SER A 115 4.46 3.81 -12.17
C SER A 115 3.75 5.06 -11.66
N PRO A 116 4.47 6.21 -11.54
CA PRO A 116 3.86 7.44 -11.06
C PRO A 116 2.90 8.03 -12.10
N PRO A 117 1.76 8.59 -11.66
CA PRO A 117 0.75 9.16 -12.55
C PRO A 117 1.14 10.58 -13.02
N LEU A 118 2.33 10.74 -13.58
CA LEU A 118 2.82 12.04 -14.04
C LEU A 118 2.32 12.36 -15.47
N LEU A 119 2.07 13.64 -15.72
CA LEU A 119 1.68 14.12 -17.04
C LEU A 119 2.75 13.78 -18.08
N GLY A 120 2.30 13.27 -19.25
CA GLY A 120 3.19 12.90 -20.35
C GLY A 120 3.78 11.49 -20.25
N LEU A 121 3.46 10.73 -19.21
CA LEU A 121 3.78 9.30 -19.12
C LEU A 121 2.55 8.48 -19.48
N GLU A 122 2.56 7.85 -20.65
CA GLU A 122 1.52 6.91 -21.06
C GLU A 122 1.95 5.49 -20.73
N TYR A 123 1.13 4.78 -19.98
CA TYR A 123 1.34 3.38 -19.60
C TYR A 123 0.50 2.47 -20.46
N SER A 124 1.01 1.26 -20.76
CA SER A 124 0.32 0.27 -21.60
C SER A 124 -0.91 -0.31 -20.93
N ARG A 125 -1.03 -0.14 -19.61
CA ARG A 125 -2.18 -0.59 -18.82
C ARG A 125 -3.15 0.55 -18.57
N PRO A 126 -4.47 0.27 -18.55
CA PRO A 126 -5.45 1.29 -18.20
C PRO A 126 -5.13 1.83 -16.80
N GLY A 127 -4.91 3.15 -16.72
CA GLY A 127 -4.66 3.84 -15.46
C GLY A 127 -5.94 3.86 -14.62
N GLU A 128 -5.85 3.40 -13.40
CA GLU A 128 -6.93 3.59 -12.42
C GLU A 128 -6.87 5.03 -11.90
N GLY A 129 -7.72 5.89 -12.45
CA GLY A 129 -7.97 7.23 -11.93
C GLY A 129 -6.72 8.00 -11.51
N SER A 130 -6.10 8.73 -12.43
CA SER A 130 -4.98 9.60 -12.13
C SER A 130 -5.43 11.05 -12.11
N TYR A 131 -5.23 11.72 -10.98
CA TYR A 131 -5.48 13.15 -10.83
C TYR A 131 -4.12 13.86 -10.64
N LEU A 132 -3.36 13.98 -11.73
CA LEU A 132 -2.00 14.53 -11.74
C LEU A 132 -1.01 13.70 -10.92
N ILE A 133 -0.82 14.02 -9.65
CA ILE A 133 0.10 13.36 -8.72
C ILE A 133 -0.64 12.35 -7.84
N VAL A 134 -1.94 12.56 -7.62
CA VAL A 134 -2.75 11.73 -6.72
C VAL A 134 -3.35 10.56 -7.48
N ASN A 135 -3.06 9.35 -7.04
CA ASN A 135 -3.69 8.12 -7.51
C ASN A 135 -4.12 7.25 -6.31
N LYS A 136 -4.73 6.11 -6.59
CA LYS A 136 -5.15 5.14 -5.59
C LYS A 136 -4.02 4.80 -4.60
N ASN A 137 -2.82 4.55 -5.11
CA ASN A 137 -1.68 4.16 -4.29
C ASN A 137 -1.32 5.21 -3.24
N LEU A 138 -1.33 6.49 -3.64
CA LEU A 138 -1.02 7.57 -2.71
C LEU A 138 -2.07 7.69 -1.60
N ILE A 139 -3.36 7.56 -1.96
CA ILE A 139 -4.47 7.58 -0.99
C ILE A 139 -4.32 6.41 0.01
N GLU A 140 -3.99 5.22 -0.47
CA GLU A 140 -3.79 4.04 0.38
C GLU A 140 -2.58 4.18 1.31
N ILE A 141 -1.47 4.76 0.85
CA ILE A 141 -0.31 5.05 1.68
C ILE A 141 -0.71 5.94 2.87
N PHE A 142 -1.43 7.04 2.61
CA PHE A 142 -1.86 7.93 3.68
C PHE A 142 -2.90 7.29 4.61
N ALA A 143 -3.79 6.47 4.09
CA ALA A 143 -4.74 5.74 4.91
C ALA A 143 -4.04 4.71 5.81
N LEU A 144 -3.04 3.98 5.31
CA LEU A 144 -2.18 3.09 6.11
C LEU A 144 -1.36 3.87 7.14
N TYR A 145 -0.89 5.06 6.79
CA TYR A 145 -0.19 5.93 7.74
C TYR A 145 -1.09 6.36 8.90
N VAL A 146 -2.33 6.76 8.62
CA VAL A 146 -3.32 7.05 9.67
C VAL A 146 -3.55 5.82 10.55
N LEU A 147 -3.76 4.64 9.97
CA LEU A 147 -3.94 3.38 10.72
C LEU A 147 -2.70 2.99 11.55
N PHE A 148 -1.51 3.37 11.12
CA PHE A 148 -0.26 3.13 11.86
C PHE A 148 -0.15 4.00 13.11
N LEU A 149 -0.67 5.24 13.08
CA LEU A 149 -0.60 6.18 14.20
C LEU A 149 -1.52 5.78 15.37
N PHE A 150 -2.55 5.03 15.11
CA PHE A 150 -3.56 4.59 16.09
C PHE A 150 -3.46 3.07 16.35
#